data_84b5a70a4d798ef6cb5aa7a8293a7d07
#
_entry.id   84b5a70a4d798ef6cb5aa7a8293a7d07
#
_cell.length_a   1.000
_cell.length_b   1.000
_cell.length_c   1.000
_cell.angle_alpha   90.00
_cell.angle_beta   90.00
_cell.angle_gamma   90.00
#
_symmetry.space_group_name_H-M   'P 1'
#
loop_
_entity.id
_entity.type
_entity.pdbx_description
1 polymer ?
#
loop_
_entity_poly.entity_id
_entity_poly.type
_entity_poly.pdbx_seq_one_letter_code
_entity_poly.pdbx_strand_id
1 'polypeptide(L)'
;MMKKVLLVVVSICLCLAVFGTAALGGTAAAEKTEEELLQAAEDACKAKDYAKMLEYYEQAAEQGSSEALRQIGVSYVSGEGVEQNYEKAMEYLQKAVDLGAAKALRNIGQMYQKGMGVEQSGEKALEYYQKGVEQGDAEALSAIGSLYFYGDGIEQDYAKALEYWEKAAEMGSGQGYYSLGFMYGAGLGVEKSLEKAKEYYLLAADHGDVMAWSVLGNMSLYGEAGEQDYGKALEYYLKAADAGDPNGMYDVGMMYYYGYGTEKDVGKAVEYYQKAADQGNSYALSALGYLYEEGEGVEQDMEKAVAYYQKAVDLGNPYAMSELGAMYAEGKGVAQDWGKALEYVQQAADLGVAEAYTFLGDFYSTGSGVAQDQEKAAEYYRKAVELGDEKAAEKLKTLTEEGQAGEEKE
;
A
#
# COMPACT_ATOMS: atom_id res chain seq x y z
N MET A 1 -41.76 30.93 36.19
CA MET A 1 -40.77 30.42 35.26
C MET A 1 -41.37 29.77 34.00
N MET A 2 -42.62 29.40 33.98
CA MET A 2 -43.29 28.77 32.80
C MET A 2 -43.77 29.70 31.71
N LYS A 3 -43.80 31.00 31.90
CA LYS A 3 -44.24 32.00 30.89
C LYS A 3 -43.15 32.50 29.94
N LYS A 4 -41.87 32.25 30.19
CA LYS A 4 -40.76 32.64 29.30
C LYS A 4 -40.34 31.56 28.30
N VAL A 5 -40.69 30.31 28.53
CA VAL A 5 -40.37 29.19 27.61
C VAL A 5 -41.38 29.11 26.45
N LEU A 6 -42.63 29.60 26.67
CA LEU A 6 -43.68 29.58 25.63
C LEU A 6 -43.51 30.68 24.57
N LEU A 7 -42.73 31.78 24.87
CA LEU A 7 -42.50 32.86 23.90
C LEU A 7 -41.36 32.56 22.92
N VAL A 8 -40.45 31.65 23.24
CA VAL A 8 -39.35 31.28 22.34
C VAL A 8 -39.79 30.23 21.31
N VAL A 9 -40.71 29.31 21.69
CA VAL A 9 -41.25 28.30 20.77
C VAL A 9 -42.23 28.91 19.75
N VAL A 10 -42.95 29.99 20.11
CA VAL A 10 -43.89 30.67 19.18
C VAL A 10 -43.13 31.60 18.21
N SER A 11 -41.91 32.08 18.55
CA SER A 11 -41.12 32.93 17.65
C SER A 11 -40.43 32.15 16.54
N ILE A 12 -40.19 30.85 16.73
CA ILE A 12 -39.57 29.97 15.72
C ILE A 12 -40.59 29.44 14.71
N CYS A 13 -41.87 29.34 15.10
CA CYS A 13 -42.95 28.93 14.19
C CYS A 13 -43.54 30.06 13.34
N LEU A 14 -43.23 31.32 13.61
CA LEU A 14 -43.77 32.46 12.83
C LEU A 14 -42.81 32.98 11.75
N CYS A 15 -41.59 32.50 11.65
CA CYS A 15 -40.67 32.79 10.53
C CYS A 15 -40.83 31.86 9.32
N LEU A 16 -41.71 30.86 9.40
CA LEU A 16 -41.98 29.92 8.29
C LEU A 16 -43.25 30.19 7.49
N ALA A 17 -43.92 31.32 7.69
CA ALA A 17 -45.22 31.59 7.06
C ALA A 17 -45.35 32.90 6.25
N VAL A 18 -44.26 33.53 5.84
CA VAL A 18 -44.31 34.73 4.97
C VAL A 18 -43.25 34.67 3.87
N PHE A 19 -43.27 33.66 3.02
CA PHE A 19 -42.81 33.76 1.63
C PHE A 19 -43.56 32.71 0.79
N GLY A 20 -44.82 33.03 0.56
CA GLY A 20 -45.59 32.38 -0.48
C GLY A 20 -45.65 33.30 -1.71
N THR A 21 -45.38 32.71 -2.87
CA THR A 21 -45.64 33.16 -4.22
C THR A 21 -44.72 34.22 -4.84
N ALA A 22 -43.67 33.76 -5.49
CA ALA A 22 -43.31 34.24 -6.82
C ALA A 22 -42.80 33.07 -7.64
N ALA A 23 -43.66 32.49 -8.47
CA ALA A 23 -43.26 31.54 -9.51
C ALA A 23 -42.40 32.26 -10.53
N LEU A 24 -41.14 31.90 -10.63
CA LEU A 24 -40.35 32.04 -11.85
C LEU A 24 -39.63 30.71 -12.06
N GLY A 25 -39.96 30.05 -13.18
CA GLY A 25 -39.46 28.76 -13.57
C GLY A 25 -37.96 28.80 -13.79
N GLY A 26 -37.26 28.15 -12.88
CA GLY A 26 -35.93 27.64 -12.98
C GLY A 26 -35.95 26.39 -12.10
N THR A 27 -35.73 25.22 -12.66
CA THR A 27 -35.49 24.02 -11.90
C THR A 27 -34.20 24.26 -11.14
N ALA A 28 -34.28 24.79 -9.92
CA ALA A 28 -33.20 24.69 -8.97
C ALA A 28 -32.95 23.17 -8.82
N ALA A 29 -31.81 22.71 -9.24
CA ALA A 29 -31.37 21.36 -8.92
C ALA A 29 -31.53 21.23 -7.40
N ALA A 30 -32.24 20.20 -6.93
CA ALA A 30 -32.38 19.97 -5.50
C ALA A 30 -30.97 19.91 -4.91
N GLU A 31 -30.72 20.68 -3.84
CA GLU A 31 -29.46 20.60 -3.14
C GLU A 31 -29.27 19.14 -2.68
N LYS A 32 -28.08 18.56 -2.97
CA LYS A 32 -27.75 17.21 -2.56
C LYS A 32 -27.74 17.13 -1.04
N THR A 33 -28.24 16.03 -0.51
CA THR A 33 -28.14 15.73 0.92
C THR A 33 -26.69 15.42 1.33
N GLU A 34 -26.39 15.48 2.64
CA GLU A 34 -25.08 15.07 3.17
C GLU A 34 -24.66 13.69 2.66
N GLU A 35 -25.57 12.71 2.72
CA GLU A 35 -25.30 11.34 2.26
C GLU A 35 -24.99 11.28 0.75
N GLU A 36 -25.74 11.98 -0.07
CA GLU A 36 -25.49 12.07 -1.51
C GLU A 36 -24.16 12.75 -1.84
N LEU A 37 -23.75 13.74 -1.04
CA LEU A 37 -22.46 14.42 -1.19
C LEU A 37 -21.29 13.51 -0.78
N LEU A 38 -21.41 12.81 0.33
CA LEU A 38 -20.39 11.85 0.78
C LEU A 38 -20.23 10.72 -0.25
N GLN A 39 -21.31 10.16 -0.77
CA GLN A 39 -21.25 9.14 -1.81
C GLN A 39 -20.62 9.68 -3.11
N ALA A 40 -20.98 10.89 -3.52
CA ALA A 40 -20.41 11.53 -4.70
C ALA A 40 -18.89 11.81 -4.53
N ALA A 41 -18.46 12.14 -3.31
CA ALA A 41 -17.04 12.29 -2.99
C ALA A 41 -16.30 10.96 -3.09
N GLU A 42 -16.86 9.86 -2.55
CA GLU A 42 -16.29 8.53 -2.68
C GLU A 42 -16.17 8.07 -4.14
N ASP A 43 -17.22 8.33 -4.95
CA ASP A 43 -17.20 7.99 -6.38
C ASP A 43 -16.14 8.81 -7.14
N ALA A 44 -15.98 10.08 -6.81
CA ALA A 44 -14.93 10.95 -7.36
C ALA A 44 -13.52 10.46 -6.94
N CYS A 45 -13.36 10.01 -5.69
CA CYS A 45 -12.11 9.40 -5.19
C CYS A 45 -11.75 8.15 -6.00
N LYS A 46 -12.70 7.23 -6.20
CA LYS A 46 -12.51 6.02 -7.03
C LYS A 46 -12.13 6.36 -8.48
N ALA A 47 -12.67 7.47 -9.01
CA ALA A 47 -12.31 7.99 -10.33
C ALA A 47 -10.97 8.75 -10.35
N LYS A 48 -10.29 8.90 -9.21
CA LYS A 48 -9.08 9.71 -9.02
C LYS A 48 -9.28 11.21 -9.36
N ASP A 49 -10.53 11.68 -9.34
CA ASP A 49 -10.89 13.10 -9.48
C ASP A 49 -10.89 13.77 -8.10
N TYR A 50 -9.70 13.92 -7.54
CA TYR A 50 -9.52 14.42 -6.17
C TYR A 50 -9.99 15.86 -5.99
N ALA A 51 -9.97 16.68 -7.04
CA ALA A 51 -10.49 18.05 -6.99
C ALA A 51 -12.01 18.04 -6.75
N LYS A 52 -12.71 17.15 -7.44
CA LYS A 52 -14.15 17.00 -7.31
C LYS A 52 -14.56 16.31 -6.01
N MET A 53 -13.74 15.36 -5.55
CA MET A 53 -13.88 14.73 -4.23
C MET A 53 -13.88 15.80 -3.14
N LEU A 54 -12.90 16.70 -3.13
CA LEU A 54 -12.82 17.80 -2.16
C LEU A 54 -14.01 18.76 -2.26
N GLU A 55 -14.41 19.13 -3.46
CA GLU A 55 -15.58 20.00 -3.64
C GLU A 55 -16.85 19.41 -2.99
N TYR A 56 -17.06 18.10 -3.12
CA TYR A 56 -18.19 17.43 -2.48
C TYR A 56 -18.04 17.34 -0.96
N TYR A 57 -16.83 17.07 -0.44
CA TYR A 57 -16.59 17.11 1.01
C TYR A 57 -16.75 18.52 1.58
N GLU A 58 -16.33 19.58 0.88
CA GLU A 58 -16.54 20.96 1.30
C GLU A 58 -18.04 21.28 1.39
N GLN A 59 -18.84 20.91 0.38
CA GLN A 59 -20.29 21.08 0.41
C GLN A 59 -20.94 20.31 1.57
N ALA A 60 -20.51 19.08 1.85
CA ALA A 60 -21.02 18.31 2.99
C ALA A 60 -20.59 18.93 4.33
N ALA A 61 -19.37 19.45 4.42
CA ALA A 61 -18.87 20.13 5.61
C ALA A 61 -19.65 21.44 5.91
N GLU A 62 -20.05 22.19 4.88
CA GLU A 62 -20.93 23.35 5.00
C GLU A 62 -22.31 22.97 5.57
N GLN A 63 -22.78 21.75 5.32
CA GLN A 63 -23.99 21.20 5.94
C GLN A 63 -23.78 20.66 7.35
N GLY A 64 -22.56 20.72 7.88
CA GLY A 64 -22.21 20.28 9.23
C GLY A 64 -21.75 18.84 9.34
N SER A 65 -21.37 18.20 8.24
CA SER A 65 -20.86 16.83 8.24
C SER A 65 -19.50 16.75 8.94
N SER A 66 -19.46 16.05 10.07
CA SER A 66 -18.23 15.78 10.79
C SER A 66 -17.31 14.80 10.03
N GLU A 67 -17.90 13.89 9.27
CA GLU A 67 -17.17 12.95 8.43
C GLU A 67 -16.48 13.67 7.26
N ALA A 68 -17.17 14.61 6.60
CA ALA A 68 -16.56 15.41 5.54
C ALA A 68 -15.37 16.24 6.05
N LEU A 69 -15.52 16.89 7.21
CA LEU A 69 -14.41 17.63 7.85
C LEU A 69 -13.22 16.71 8.14
N ARG A 70 -13.47 15.50 8.63
CA ARG A 70 -12.43 14.50 8.86
C ARG A 70 -11.72 14.13 7.54
N GLN A 71 -12.46 13.87 6.48
CA GLN A 71 -11.90 13.51 5.16
C GLN A 71 -11.08 14.65 4.55
N ILE A 72 -11.54 15.90 4.67
CA ILE A 72 -10.75 17.08 4.27
C ILE A 72 -9.44 17.13 5.08
N GLY A 73 -9.49 16.89 6.39
CA GLY A 73 -8.29 16.80 7.22
C GLY A 73 -7.32 15.71 6.76
N VAL A 74 -7.83 14.53 6.41
CA VAL A 74 -7.03 13.42 5.87
C VAL A 74 -6.43 13.81 4.51
N SER A 75 -7.17 14.47 3.63
CA SER A 75 -6.66 14.96 2.35
C SER A 75 -5.48 15.93 2.52
N TYR A 76 -5.53 16.81 3.53
CA TYR A 76 -4.39 17.68 3.85
C TYR A 76 -3.21 16.92 4.47
N VAL A 77 -3.42 15.76 5.11
CA VAL A 77 -2.33 14.88 5.58
C VAL A 77 -1.65 14.20 4.41
N SER A 78 -2.42 13.65 3.45
CA SER A 78 -1.90 12.87 2.31
C SER A 78 -1.42 13.74 1.15
N GLY A 79 -2.00 14.94 0.97
CA GLY A 79 -1.81 15.76 -0.21
C GLY A 79 -2.71 15.37 -1.38
N GLU A 80 -3.76 14.56 -1.14
CA GLU A 80 -4.70 14.15 -2.19
C GLU A 80 -5.68 15.26 -2.54
N GLY A 81 -5.56 15.79 -3.74
CA GLY A 81 -6.39 16.88 -4.25
C GLY A 81 -6.04 18.28 -3.74
N VAL A 82 -5.16 18.37 -2.75
CA VAL A 82 -4.64 19.62 -2.17
C VAL A 82 -3.16 19.49 -1.90
N GLU A 83 -2.46 20.62 -1.80
CA GLU A 83 -1.09 20.61 -1.29
C GLU A 83 -1.07 20.14 0.17
N GLN A 84 -0.18 19.20 0.49
CA GLN A 84 -0.02 18.68 1.85
C GLN A 84 0.19 19.82 2.86
N ASN A 85 -0.62 19.84 3.92
CA ASN A 85 -0.54 20.86 4.95
C ASN A 85 -1.03 20.31 6.30
N TYR A 86 -0.10 19.95 7.16
CA TYR A 86 -0.41 19.37 8.47
C TYR A 86 -1.10 20.32 9.45
N GLU A 87 -0.88 21.64 9.36
CA GLU A 87 -1.55 22.61 10.22
C GLU A 87 -3.05 22.67 9.87
N LYS A 88 -3.37 22.76 8.56
CA LYS A 88 -4.76 22.68 8.11
C LYS A 88 -5.40 21.34 8.42
N ALA A 89 -4.66 20.25 8.25
CA ALA A 89 -5.13 18.91 8.62
C ALA A 89 -5.58 18.88 10.08
N MET A 90 -4.75 19.35 11.00
CA MET A 90 -5.06 19.43 12.43
C MET A 90 -6.29 20.30 12.71
N GLU A 91 -6.41 21.45 12.02
CA GLU A 91 -7.57 22.36 12.17
C GLU A 91 -8.88 21.65 11.76
N TYR A 92 -8.90 20.99 10.59
CA TYR A 92 -10.10 20.30 10.12
C TYR A 92 -10.43 19.07 10.96
N LEU A 93 -9.43 18.29 11.38
CA LEU A 93 -9.63 17.15 12.27
C LEU A 93 -10.16 17.61 13.64
N GLN A 94 -9.67 18.72 14.18
CA GLN A 94 -10.20 19.26 15.45
C GLN A 94 -11.66 19.71 15.29
N LYS A 95 -12.01 20.39 14.19
CA LYS A 95 -13.43 20.73 13.91
C LYS A 95 -14.31 19.48 13.82
N ALA A 96 -13.80 18.40 13.23
CA ALA A 96 -14.51 17.12 13.16
C ALA A 96 -14.71 16.52 14.56
N VAL A 97 -13.70 16.58 15.43
CA VAL A 97 -13.79 16.15 16.84
C VAL A 97 -14.84 16.96 17.58
N ASP A 98 -14.87 18.28 17.40
CA ASP A 98 -15.83 19.17 18.05
C ASP A 98 -17.28 18.85 17.66
N LEU A 99 -17.48 18.23 16.48
CA LEU A 99 -18.78 17.71 16.01
C LEU A 99 -18.99 16.22 16.35
N GLY A 100 -18.12 15.60 17.13
CA GLY A 100 -18.29 14.24 17.64
C GLY A 100 -17.74 13.13 16.73
N ALA A 101 -16.86 13.43 15.79
CA ALA A 101 -16.23 12.42 14.95
C ALA A 101 -15.15 11.64 15.71
N ALA A 102 -15.48 10.51 16.31
CA ALA A 102 -14.53 9.65 17.03
C ALA A 102 -13.30 9.27 16.20
N LYS A 103 -13.50 8.95 14.91
CA LYS A 103 -12.41 8.62 13.98
C LYS A 103 -11.39 9.76 13.79
N ALA A 104 -11.80 11.02 13.94
CA ALA A 104 -10.89 12.17 13.85
C ALA A 104 -9.90 12.20 15.02
N LEU A 105 -10.30 11.73 16.20
CA LEU A 105 -9.37 11.56 17.34
C LEU A 105 -8.25 10.57 16.99
N ARG A 106 -8.57 9.46 16.33
CA ARG A 106 -7.58 8.50 15.86
C ARG A 106 -6.63 9.12 14.83
N ASN A 107 -7.14 9.92 13.89
CA ASN A 107 -6.28 10.63 12.92
C ASN A 107 -5.32 11.61 13.61
N ILE A 108 -5.78 12.38 14.62
CA ILE A 108 -4.93 13.26 15.41
C ILE A 108 -3.88 12.44 16.19
N GLY A 109 -4.28 11.32 16.79
CA GLY A 109 -3.35 10.39 17.45
C GLY A 109 -2.24 9.91 16.50
N GLN A 110 -2.58 9.56 15.27
CA GLN A 110 -1.60 9.17 14.25
C GLN A 110 -0.65 10.33 13.89
N MET A 111 -1.14 11.56 13.82
CA MET A 111 -0.28 12.73 13.60
C MET A 111 0.76 12.88 14.71
N TYR A 112 0.38 12.70 15.98
CA TYR A 112 1.33 12.71 17.09
C TYR A 112 2.27 11.50 17.07
N GLN A 113 1.78 10.29 16.76
CA GLN A 113 2.61 9.10 16.66
C GLN A 113 3.72 9.24 15.63
N LYS A 114 3.43 9.84 14.48
CA LYS A 114 4.38 10.00 13.37
C LYS A 114 5.09 11.35 13.31
N GLY A 115 4.75 12.30 14.18
CA GLY A 115 5.32 13.64 14.14
C GLY A 115 4.90 14.46 12.92
N MET A 116 3.68 14.26 12.42
CA MET A 116 3.16 14.98 11.24
C MET A 116 2.67 16.37 11.62
N GLY A 117 3.48 17.40 11.37
CA GLY A 117 3.18 18.79 11.70
C GLY A 117 3.18 19.12 13.20
N VAL A 118 3.51 18.15 14.03
CA VAL A 118 3.64 18.27 15.48
C VAL A 118 4.88 17.52 15.95
N GLU A 119 5.38 17.84 17.15
CA GLU A 119 6.43 17.02 17.76
C GLU A 119 5.92 15.59 18.00
N GLN A 120 6.70 14.60 17.58
CA GLN A 120 6.36 13.19 17.76
C GLN A 120 6.20 12.88 19.27
N SER A 121 5.08 12.26 19.63
CA SER A 121 4.78 11.89 21.01
C SER A 121 3.84 10.70 21.08
N GLY A 122 4.37 9.54 21.45
CA GLY A 122 3.55 8.34 21.69
C GLY A 122 2.59 8.49 22.85
N GLU A 123 2.95 9.30 23.89
CA GLU A 123 2.06 9.57 25.02
C GLU A 123 0.82 10.37 24.59
N LYS A 124 1.00 11.40 23.76
CA LYS A 124 -0.12 12.16 23.22
C LYS A 124 -0.94 11.33 22.24
N ALA A 125 -0.29 10.52 21.39
CA ALA A 125 -0.98 9.59 20.52
C ALA A 125 -1.90 8.66 21.32
N LEU A 126 -1.38 8.06 22.42
CA LEU A 126 -2.14 7.21 23.32
C LEU A 126 -3.35 7.94 23.93
N GLU A 127 -3.17 9.19 24.37
CA GLU A 127 -4.27 10.00 24.92
C GLU A 127 -5.41 10.19 23.89
N TYR A 128 -5.08 10.54 22.66
CA TYR A 128 -6.06 10.73 21.60
C TYR A 128 -6.74 9.42 21.20
N TYR A 129 -5.98 8.33 21.10
CA TYR A 129 -6.55 7.01 20.82
C TYR A 129 -7.52 6.56 21.93
N GLN A 130 -7.17 6.76 23.21
CA GLN A 130 -8.05 6.45 24.34
C GLN A 130 -9.37 7.23 24.28
N LYS A 131 -9.33 8.52 23.93
CA LYS A 131 -10.54 9.33 23.70
C LYS A 131 -11.38 8.77 22.53
N GLY A 132 -10.74 8.25 21.48
CA GLY A 132 -11.44 7.58 20.38
C GLY A 132 -12.14 6.30 20.84
N VAL A 133 -11.46 5.50 21.65
CA VAL A 133 -12.05 4.29 22.27
C VAL A 133 -13.27 4.63 23.13
N GLU A 134 -13.20 5.67 23.95
CA GLU A 134 -14.32 6.13 24.79
C GLU A 134 -15.55 6.54 23.95
N GLN A 135 -15.34 6.94 22.70
CA GLN A 135 -16.38 7.29 21.75
C GLN A 135 -16.78 6.12 20.83
N GLY A 136 -16.26 4.90 21.08
CA GLY A 136 -16.65 3.69 20.37
C GLY A 136 -15.87 3.37 19.09
N ASP A 137 -14.72 4.04 18.84
CA ASP A 137 -13.84 3.69 17.71
C ASP A 137 -13.01 2.45 18.04
N ALA A 138 -13.46 1.27 17.58
CA ALA A 138 -12.73 0.01 17.77
C ALA A 138 -11.34 0.02 17.14
N GLU A 139 -11.16 0.73 16.01
CA GLU A 139 -9.87 0.86 15.34
C GLU A 139 -8.87 1.71 16.15
N ALA A 140 -9.35 2.53 17.08
CA ALA A 140 -8.46 3.22 18.02
C ALA A 140 -7.78 2.25 19.00
N LEU A 141 -8.45 1.15 19.39
CA LEU A 141 -7.79 0.07 20.14
C LEU A 141 -6.69 -0.63 19.32
N SER A 142 -6.96 -0.87 18.04
CA SER A 142 -5.95 -1.42 17.13
C SER A 142 -4.74 -0.48 16.99
N ALA A 143 -4.98 0.83 16.93
CA ALA A 143 -3.91 1.84 16.90
C ALA A 143 -3.07 1.86 18.20
N ILE A 144 -3.71 1.70 19.38
CA ILE A 144 -2.99 1.58 20.66
C ILE A 144 -2.15 0.29 20.66
N GLY A 145 -2.70 -0.84 20.19
CA GLY A 145 -1.96 -2.09 20.05
C GLY A 145 -0.71 -1.91 19.20
N SER A 146 -0.85 -1.24 18.04
CA SER A 146 0.27 -0.94 17.15
C SER A 146 1.31 -0.01 17.79
N LEU A 147 0.86 0.99 18.57
CA LEU A 147 1.74 1.90 19.29
C LEU A 147 2.66 1.14 20.28
N TYR A 148 2.11 0.20 21.05
CA TYR A 148 2.89 -0.67 21.94
C TYR A 148 3.75 -1.69 21.18
N PHE A 149 3.26 -2.19 20.04
CA PHE A 149 3.98 -3.17 19.23
C PHE A 149 5.28 -2.60 18.64
N TYR A 150 5.23 -1.37 18.11
CA TYR A 150 6.42 -0.71 17.53
C TYR A 150 7.23 0.07 18.56
N GLY A 151 6.65 0.48 19.67
CA GLY A 151 7.29 1.34 20.64
C GLY A 151 7.45 2.79 20.16
N ASP A 152 6.52 3.28 19.34
CA ASP A 152 6.60 4.60 18.72
C ASP A 152 6.41 5.73 19.75
N GLY A 153 7.51 6.21 20.33
CA GLY A 153 7.50 7.25 21.35
C GLY A 153 7.00 6.79 22.73
N ILE A 154 6.87 5.47 22.94
CA ILE A 154 6.64 4.79 24.21
C ILE A 154 7.50 3.52 24.27
N GLU A 155 7.60 2.86 25.42
CA GLU A 155 8.29 1.57 25.52
C GLU A 155 7.53 0.48 24.77
N GLN A 156 8.24 -0.32 23.95
CA GLN A 156 7.70 -1.46 23.24
C GLN A 156 7.20 -2.52 24.24
N ASP A 157 5.98 -3.02 24.04
CA ASP A 157 5.36 -4.01 24.92
C ASP A 157 4.41 -4.93 24.13
N TYR A 158 4.90 -6.09 23.71
CA TYR A 158 4.09 -7.06 22.97
C TYR A 158 2.90 -7.62 23.75
N ALA A 159 3.00 -7.71 25.08
CA ALA A 159 1.91 -8.20 25.90
C ALA A 159 0.74 -7.20 25.91
N LYS A 160 1.05 -5.90 26.03
CA LYS A 160 0.04 -4.85 25.89
C LYS A 160 -0.51 -4.76 24.47
N ALA A 161 0.34 -4.89 23.44
CA ALA A 161 -0.13 -4.91 22.06
C ALA A 161 -1.17 -6.03 21.86
N LEU A 162 -0.88 -7.23 22.35
CA LEU A 162 -1.80 -8.38 22.30
C LEU A 162 -3.12 -8.04 23.01
N GLU A 163 -3.07 -7.55 24.25
CA GLU A 163 -4.27 -7.20 25.04
C GLU A 163 -5.18 -6.19 24.32
N TYR A 164 -4.56 -5.14 23.71
CA TYR A 164 -5.34 -4.13 22.99
C TYR A 164 -5.91 -4.66 21.68
N TRP A 165 -5.19 -5.51 20.96
CA TRP A 165 -5.72 -6.13 19.74
C TRP A 165 -6.80 -7.17 20.02
N GLU A 166 -6.72 -7.91 21.16
CA GLU A 166 -7.81 -8.76 21.60
C GLU A 166 -9.09 -7.94 21.89
N LYS A 167 -8.98 -6.81 22.59
CA LYS A 167 -10.10 -5.90 22.82
C LYS A 167 -10.65 -5.31 21.53
N ALA A 168 -9.79 -4.96 20.57
CA ALA A 168 -10.20 -4.47 19.26
C ALA A 168 -10.98 -5.54 18.49
N ALA A 169 -10.50 -6.77 18.50
CA ALA A 169 -11.15 -7.91 17.87
C ALA A 169 -12.52 -8.22 18.51
N GLU A 170 -12.64 -8.17 19.86
CA GLU A 170 -13.90 -8.30 20.58
C GLU A 170 -14.94 -7.24 20.17
N MET A 171 -14.49 -6.05 19.78
CA MET A 171 -15.34 -4.97 19.25
C MET A 171 -15.56 -5.08 17.72
N GLY A 172 -15.07 -6.14 17.07
CA GLY A 172 -15.27 -6.40 15.65
C GLY A 172 -14.27 -5.69 14.72
N SER A 173 -13.11 -5.22 15.23
CA SER A 173 -12.07 -4.63 14.38
C SER A 173 -11.40 -5.69 13.52
N GLY A 174 -11.51 -5.57 12.19
CA GLY A 174 -10.78 -6.40 11.23
C GLY A 174 -9.26 -6.27 11.41
N GLN A 175 -8.78 -5.05 11.61
CA GLN A 175 -7.36 -4.77 11.88
C GLN A 175 -6.89 -5.43 13.18
N GLY A 176 -7.73 -5.48 14.23
CA GLY A 176 -7.43 -6.18 15.48
C GLY A 176 -7.20 -7.66 15.24
N TYR A 177 -8.11 -8.31 14.51
CA TYR A 177 -7.96 -9.72 14.13
C TYR A 177 -6.72 -9.95 13.25
N TYR A 178 -6.46 -9.09 12.26
CA TYR A 178 -5.28 -9.19 11.40
C TYR A 178 -3.98 -9.16 12.23
N SER A 179 -3.90 -8.21 13.16
CA SER A 179 -2.72 -8.04 14.02
C SER A 179 -2.50 -9.23 14.96
N LEU A 180 -3.57 -9.83 15.49
CA LEU A 180 -3.48 -11.07 16.24
C LEU A 180 -2.97 -12.22 15.37
N GLY A 181 -3.47 -12.36 14.15
CA GLY A 181 -2.98 -13.33 13.18
C GLY A 181 -1.47 -13.18 12.94
N PHE A 182 -1.00 -11.95 12.77
CA PHE A 182 0.42 -11.65 12.61
C PHE A 182 1.25 -12.06 13.84
N MET A 183 0.80 -11.71 15.07
CA MET A 183 1.51 -12.08 16.29
C MET A 183 1.67 -13.59 16.44
N TYR A 184 0.58 -14.35 16.24
CA TYR A 184 0.64 -15.81 16.31
C TYR A 184 1.48 -16.43 15.19
N GLY A 185 1.44 -15.87 13.98
CA GLY A 185 2.25 -16.31 12.84
C GLY A 185 3.75 -16.10 13.07
N ALA A 186 4.11 -14.95 13.64
CA ALA A 186 5.50 -14.59 13.92
C ALA A 186 6.01 -15.14 15.26
N GLY A 187 5.13 -15.47 16.23
CA GLY A 187 5.50 -15.87 17.59
C GLY A 187 5.99 -14.70 18.44
N LEU A 188 5.40 -13.50 18.24
CA LEU A 188 5.78 -12.28 18.96
C LEU A 188 4.88 -12.10 20.18
N GLY A 189 5.45 -12.17 21.39
CA GLY A 189 4.72 -12.09 22.65
C GLY A 189 3.81 -13.30 22.97
N VAL A 190 3.70 -14.25 22.04
CA VAL A 190 2.91 -15.49 22.15
C VAL A 190 3.68 -16.65 21.55
N GLU A 191 3.27 -17.89 21.89
CA GLU A 191 3.81 -19.07 21.20
C GLU A 191 3.37 -19.07 19.73
N LYS A 192 4.33 -19.28 18.81
CA LYS A 192 4.06 -19.33 17.38
C LYS A 192 3.06 -20.44 17.03
N SER A 193 2.00 -20.08 16.31
CA SER A 193 1.02 -21.03 15.77
C SER A 193 0.45 -20.52 14.46
N LEU A 194 0.81 -21.17 13.38
CA LEU A 194 0.31 -20.84 12.04
C LEU A 194 -1.18 -21.19 11.90
N GLU A 195 -1.69 -22.20 12.64
CA GLU A 195 -3.09 -22.56 12.66
C GLU A 195 -3.93 -21.43 13.27
N LYS A 196 -3.51 -20.91 14.45
CA LYS A 196 -4.18 -19.76 15.06
C LYS A 196 -4.07 -18.50 14.20
N ALA A 197 -2.90 -18.29 13.58
CA ALA A 197 -2.72 -17.16 12.66
C ALA A 197 -3.77 -17.21 11.54
N LYS A 198 -3.94 -18.37 10.91
CA LYS A 198 -4.93 -18.60 9.87
C LYS A 198 -6.38 -18.36 10.36
N GLU A 199 -6.73 -18.86 11.56
CA GLU A 199 -8.04 -18.59 12.16
C GLU A 199 -8.30 -17.10 12.33
N TYR A 200 -7.32 -16.36 12.86
CA TYR A 200 -7.43 -14.92 13.02
C TYR A 200 -7.47 -14.16 11.71
N TYR A 201 -6.72 -14.56 10.68
CA TYR A 201 -6.81 -13.94 9.35
C TYR A 201 -8.15 -14.19 8.67
N LEU A 202 -8.77 -15.36 8.87
CA LEU A 202 -10.14 -15.62 8.41
C LEU A 202 -11.14 -14.69 9.08
N LEU A 203 -11.04 -14.52 10.42
CA LEU A 203 -11.87 -13.57 11.15
C LEU A 203 -11.62 -12.13 10.69
N ALA A 204 -10.36 -11.73 10.44
CA ALA A 204 -10.03 -10.42 9.92
C ALA A 204 -10.72 -10.15 8.58
N ALA A 205 -10.64 -11.10 7.67
CA ALA A 205 -11.26 -11.02 6.36
C ALA A 205 -12.80 -10.93 6.43
N ASP A 206 -13.42 -11.72 7.32
CA ASP A 206 -14.87 -11.70 7.57
C ASP A 206 -15.32 -10.36 8.19
N HIS A 207 -14.42 -9.66 8.90
CA HIS A 207 -14.65 -8.32 9.45
C HIS A 207 -14.13 -7.18 8.55
N GLY A 208 -13.89 -7.48 7.28
CA GLY A 208 -13.61 -6.48 6.24
C GLY A 208 -12.16 -6.06 6.09
N ASP A 209 -11.21 -6.75 6.73
CA ASP A 209 -9.79 -6.56 6.44
C ASP A 209 -9.42 -7.23 5.12
N VAL A 210 -9.24 -6.41 4.09
CA VAL A 210 -9.00 -6.91 2.72
C VAL A 210 -7.62 -7.56 2.60
N MET A 211 -6.62 -7.08 3.35
CA MET A 211 -5.25 -7.62 3.31
C MET A 211 -5.18 -9.06 3.82
N ALA A 212 -6.09 -9.43 4.70
CA ALA A 212 -6.15 -10.78 5.24
C ALA A 212 -6.38 -11.84 4.15
N TRP A 213 -7.12 -11.53 3.08
CA TRP A 213 -7.31 -12.44 1.96
C TRP A 213 -6.01 -12.75 1.23
N SER A 214 -5.16 -11.75 0.97
CA SER A 214 -3.85 -11.95 0.33
C SER A 214 -2.91 -12.79 1.21
N VAL A 215 -2.92 -12.55 2.54
CA VAL A 215 -2.14 -13.38 3.48
C VAL A 215 -2.62 -14.84 3.50
N LEU A 216 -3.93 -15.07 3.51
CA LEU A 216 -4.52 -16.44 3.44
C LEU A 216 -4.18 -17.12 2.11
N GLY A 217 -4.13 -16.35 1.02
CA GLY A 217 -3.66 -16.80 -0.28
C GLY A 217 -2.22 -17.28 -0.22
N ASN A 218 -1.33 -16.49 0.35
CA ASN A 218 0.09 -16.85 0.56
C ASN A 218 0.23 -18.10 1.43
N MET A 219 -0.49 -18.16 2.57
CA MET A 219 -0.46 -19.34 3.45
C MET A 219 -0.88 -20.62 2.70
N SER A 220 -1.86 -20.53 1.79
CA SER A 220 -2.31 -21.67 0.97
C SER A 220 -1.32 -21.98 -0.15
N LEU A 221 -0.72 -20.95 -0.77
CA LEU A 221 0.28 -21.08 -1.83
C LEU A 221 1.53 -21.81 -1.37
N TYR A 222 1.99 -21.52 -0.15
CA TYR A 222 3.21 -22.11 0.42
C TYR A 222 2.95 -23.29 1.38
N GLY A 223 1.70 -23.57 1.74
CA GLY A 223 1.36 -24.63 2.69
C GLY A 223 1.73 -24.31 4.14
N GLU A 224 1.70 -23.03 4.54
CA GLU A 224 2.17 -22.58 5.87
C GLU A 224 1.24 -23.01 7.01
N ALA A 225 0.04 -23.38 6.88
CA ALA A 225 -0.84 -23.89 7.93
C ALA A 225 -1.64 -25.08 7.40
N GLY A 226 -0.94 -26.03 6.82
CA GLY A 226 -1.50 -27.23 6.22
C GLY A 226 -0.76 -27.63 4.94
N GLU A 227 -1.45 -28.33 4.05
CA GLU A 227 -0.91 -28.72 2.75
C GLU A 227 -1.00 -27.53 1.78
N GLN A 228 -0.04 -27.47 0.84
CA GLN A 228 -0.05 -26.52 -0.27
C GLN A 228 -1.29 -26.73 -1.13
N ASP A 229 -2.03 -25.67 -1.40
CA ASP A 229 -3.27 -25.70 -2.16
C ASP A 229 -3.39 -24.47 -3.08
N TYR A 230 -2.97 -24.63 -4.32
CA TYR A 230 -3.02 -23.57 -5.32
C TYR A 230 -4.45 -23.12 -5.68
N GLY A 231 -5.43 -24.05 -5.65
CA GLY A 231 -6.82 -23.73 -5.93
C GLY A 231 -7.39 -22.80 -4.87
N LYS A 232 -7.07 -23.08 -3.60
CA LYS A 232 -7.47 -22.26 -2.46
C LYS A 232 -6.72 -20.92 -2.43
N ALA A 233 -5.44 -20.91 -2.78
CA ALA A 233 -4.68 -19.66 -2.93
C ALA A 233 -5.34 -18.74 -3.95
N LEU A 234 -5.68 -19.25 -5.15
CA LEU A 234 -6.37 -18.50 -6.19
C LEU A 234 -7.74 -17.98 -5.69
N GLU A 235 -8.52 -18.80 -4.96
CA GLU A 235 -9.81 -18.37 -4.38
C GLU A 235 -9.64 -17.16 -3.46
N TYR A 236 -8.65 -17.19 -2.57
CA TYR A 236 -8.39 -16.10 -1.64
C TYR A 236 -7.87 -14.84 -2.35
N TYR A 237 -6.95 -14.98 -3.31
CA TYR A 237 -6.47 -13.83 -4.09
C TYR A 237 -7.59 -13.20 -4.94
N LEU A 238 -8.53 -13.99 -5.48
CA LEU A 238 -9.70 -13.45 -6.16
C LEU A 238 -10.57 -12.62 -5.22
N LYS A 239 -10.78 -13.06 -3.97
CA LYS A 239 -11.52 -12.27 -2.97
C LYS A 239 -10.81 -10.96 -2.65
N ALA A 240 -9.47 -10.97 -2.52
CA ALA A 240 -8.69 -9.75 -2.35
C ALA A 240 -8.84 -8.81 -3.57
N ALA A 241 -8.72 -9.35 -4.78
CA ALA A 241 -8.85 -8.60 -6.01
C ALA A 241 -10.25 -7.99 -6.19
N ASP A 242 -11.30 -8.75 -5.88
CA ASP A 242 -12.69 -8.30 -5.94
C ASP A 242 -12.99 -7.21 -4.89
N ALA A 243 -12.29 -7.26 -3.76
CA ALA A 243 -12.32 -6.21 -2.74
C ALA A 243 -11.46 -4.98 -3.10
N GLY A 244 -10.79 -5.01 -4.25
CA GLY A 244 -10.01 -3.88 -4.78
C GLY A 244 -8.55 -3.84 -4.35
N ASP A 245 -8.00 -4.89 -3.73
CA ASP A 245 -6.57 -4.96 -3.37
C ASP A 245 -5.68 -5.11 -4.60
N PRO A 246 -4.81 -4.14 -4.91
CA PRO A 246 -3.89 -4.24 -6.04
C PRO A 246 -2.86 -5.36 -5.89
N ASN A 247 -2.52 -5.79 -4.67
CA ASN A 247 -1.66 -6.94 -4.43
C ASN A 247 -2.41 -8.24 -4.79
N GLY A 248 -3.65 -8.38 -4.32
CA GLY A 248 -4.50 -9.52 -4.71
C GLY A 248 -4.71 -9.61 -6.22
N MET A 249 -4.87 -8.47 -6.91
CA MET A 249 -4.92 -8.45 -8.39
C MET A 249 -3.62 -8.93 -9.01
N TYR A 250 -2.46 -8.48 -8.51
CA TYR A 250 -1.16 -8.96 -8.96
C TYR A 250 -1.01 -10.47 -8.75
N ASP A 251 -1.36 -10.96 -7.56
CA ASP A 251 -1.27 -12.38 -7.21
C ASP A 251 -2.16 -13.25 -8.12
N VAL A 252 -3.40 -12.80 -8.42
CA VAL A 252 -4.26 -13.47 -9.42
C VAL A 252 -3.60 -13.50 -10.78
N GLY A 253 -2.98 -12.41 -11.23
CA GLY A 253 -2.21 -12.34 -12.46
C GLY A 253 -1.10 -13.39 -12.51
N MET A 254 -0.33 -13.51 -11.42
CA MET A 254 0.72 -14.49 -11.23
C MET A 254 0.17 -15.94 -11.33
N MET A 255 -0.96 -16.22 -10.66
CA MET A 255 -1.60 -17.54 -10.69
C MET A 255 -2.00 -17.95 -12.12
N TYR A 256 -2.56 -17.04 -12.92
CA TYR A 256 -2.86 -17.29 -14.33
C TYR A 256 -1.60 -17.41 -15.21
N TYR A 257 -0.56 -16.62 -14.93
CA TYR A 257 0.69 -16.67 -15.69
C TYR A 257 1.40 -18.02 -15.57
N TYR A 258 1.49 -18.56 -14.33
CA TYR A 258 2.13 -19.84 -14.08
C TYR A 258 1.18 -21.05 -14.21
N GLY A 259 -0.14 -20.83 -14.22
CA GLY A 259 -1.12 -21.91 -14.20
C GLY A 259 -1.25 -22.59 -12.84
N TYR A 260 -1.06 -21.82 -11.75
CA TYR A 260 -1.21 -22.34 -10.39
C TYR A 260 -2.69 -22.35 -9.97
N GLY A 261 -3.23 -23.55 -9.69
CA GLY A 261 -4.64 -23.70 -9.32
C GLY A 261 -5.63 -23.48 -10.47
N THR A 262 -5.15 -23.21 -11.68
CA THR A 262 -5.92 -22.97 -12.89
C THR A 262 -5.10 -23.38 -14.12
N GLU A 263 -5.69 -23.36 -15.32
CA GLU A 263 -4.93 -23.45 -16.55
C GLU A 263 -4.13 -22.15 -16.79
N LYS A 264 -2.91 -22.27 -17.33
CA LYS A 264 -2.09 -21.11 -17.72
C LYS A 264 -2.86 -20.26 -18.73
N ASP A 265 -3.03 -18.97 -18.44
CA ASP A 265 -3.73 -18.00 -19.30
C ASP A 265 -3.03 -16.64 -19.21
N VAL A 266 -2.06 -16.42 -20.11
CA VAL A 266 -1.26 -15.18 -20.09
C VAL A 266 -2.11 -13.96 -20.43
N GLY A 267 -3.18 -14.13 -21.25
CA GLY A 267 -4.10 -13.01 -21.55
C GLY A 267 -4.81 -12.51 -20.30
N LYS A 268 -5.32 -13.44 -19.46
CA LYS A 268 -5.89 -13.06 -18.15
C LYS A 268 -4.84 -12.51 -17.21
N ALA A 269 -3.62 -13.03 -17.21
CA ALA A 269 -2.54 -12.47 -16.41
C ALA A 269 -2.30 -10.98 -16.75
N VAL A 270 -2.22 -10.66 -18.05
CA VAL A 270 -2.10 -9.27 -18.53
C VAL A 270 -3.27 -8.41 -18.02
N GLU A 271 -4.52 -8.90 -18.10
CA GLU A 271 -5.69 -8.14 -17.61
C GLU A 271 -5.60 -7.82 -16.12
N TYR A 272 -5.22 -8.79 -15.28
CA TYR A 272 -5.09 -8.59 -13.84
C TYR A 272 -3.88 -7.75 -13.47
N TYR A 273 -2.74 -7.93 -14.13
CA TYR A 273 -1.57 -7.05 -13.96
C TYR A 273 -1.89 -5.62 -14.36
N GLN A 274 -2.66 -5.39 -15.43
CA GLN A 274 -3.07 -4.03 -15.82
C GLN A 274 -3.95 -3.38 -14.75
N LYS A 275 -4.94 -4.12 -14.20
CA LYS A 275 -5.79 -3.62 -13.10
C LYS A 275 -4.96 -3.24 -11.86
N ALA A 276 -3.99 -4.07 -11.50
CA ALA A 276 -3.08 -3.80 -10.39
C ALA A 276 -2.17 -2.59 -10.67
N ALA A 277 -1.61 -2.51 -11.88
CA ALA A 277 -0.75 -1.41 -12.33
C ALA A 277 -1.47 -0.06 -12.36
N ASP A 278 -2.73 -0.04 -12.78
CA ASP A 278 -3.58 1.17 -12.79
C ASP A 278 -3.82 1.71 -11.37
N GLN A 279 -3.68 0.85 -10.36
CA GLN A 279 -3.73 1.20 -8.93
C GLN A 279 -2.35 1.42 -8.31
N GLY A 280 -1.28 1.41 -9.11
CA GLY A 280 0.07 1.72 -8.65
C GLY A 280 0.83 0.53 -8.06
N ASN A 281 0.43 -0.71 -8.35
CA ASN A 281 1.22 -1.87 -7.94
C ASN A 281 2.50 -1.95 -8.78
N SER A 282 3.66 -1.74 -8.14
CA SER A 282 4.95 -1.67 -8.82
C SER A 282 5.42 -3.04 -9.36
N TYR A 283 5.01 -4.14 -8.73
CA TYR A 283 5.31 -5.49 -9.21
C TYR A 283 4.51 -5.83 -10.46
N ALA A 284 3.25 -5.41 -10.53
CA ALA A 284 2.42 -5.57 -11.72
C ALA A 284 2.96 -4.75 -12.89
N LEU A 285 3.43 -3.52 -12.64
CA LEU A 285 4.11 -2.72 -13.65
C LEU A 285 5.37 -3.42 -14.17
N SER A 286 6.20 -3.97 -13.29
CA SER A 286 7.38 -4.74 -13.68
C SER A 286 7.01 -5.98 -14.48
N ALA A 287 5.98 -6.73 -14.07
CA ALA A 287 5.48 -7.90 -14.81
C ALA A 287 4.98 -7.54 -16.21
N LEU A 288 4.24 -6.43 -16.36
CA LEU A 288 3.83 -5.93 -17.69
C LEU A 288 5.04 -5.55 -18.54
N GLY A 289 6.06 -4.90 -17.95
CA GLY A 289 7.32 -4.61 -18.62
C GLY A 289 7.92 -5.87 -19.23
N TYR A 290 8.06 -6.92 -18.43
CA TYR A 290 8.57 -8.22 -18.88
C TYR A 290 7.71 -8.85 -20.00
N LEU A 291 6.39 -8.81 -19.87
CA LEU A 291 5.49 -9.39 -20.89
C LEU A 291 5.59 -8.65 -22.24
N TYR A 292 5.75 -7.32 -22.24
CA TYR A 292 6.00 -6.56 -23.45
C TYR A 292 7.41 -6.74 -24.00
N GLU A 293 8.42 -6.97 -23.16
CA GLU A 293 9.78 -7.30 -23.58
C GLU A 293 9.84 -8.64 -24.29
N GLU A 294 9.20 -9.68 -23.73
CA GLU A 294 9.21 -11.04 -24.28
C GLU A 294 8.16 -11.26 -25.38
N GLY A 295 7.11 -10.42 -25.46
CA GLY A 295 5.98 -10.64 -26.36
C GLY A 295 5.07 -11.78 -25.90
N GLU A 296 5.01 -12.06 -24.57
CA GLU A 296 4.14 -13.09 -24.00
C GLU A 296 2.74 -12.54 -23.71
N GLY A 297 1.72 -13.08 -24.41
CA GLY A 297 0.33 -12.65 -24.24
C GLY A 297 0.00 -11.26 -24.82
N VAL A 298 1.00 -10.53 -25.25
CA VAL A 298 0.92 -9.23 -25.93
C VAL A 298 1.90 -9.19 -27.10
N GLU A 299 1.71 -8.27 -28.04
CA GLU A 299 2.71 -8.03 -29.08
C GLU A 299 3.98 -7.42 -28.44
N GLN A 300 5.16 -7.95 -28.81
CA GLN A 300 6.44 -7.45 -28.31
C GLN A 300 6.62 -5.97 -28.62
N ASP A 301 6.97 -5.18 -27.59
CA ASP A 301 7.12 -3.74 -27.70
C ASP A 301 8.12 -3.25 -26.65
N MET A 302 9.38 -3.08 -27.08
CA MET A 302 10.48 -2.66 -26.21
C MET A 302 10.30 -1.24 -25.63
N GLU A 303 9.64 -0.34 -26.37
CA GLU A 303 9.39 1.02 -25.87
C GLU A 303 8.36 1.01 -24.74
N LYS A 304 7.32 0.17 -24.89
CA LYS A 304 6.34 -0.04 -23.80
C LYS A 304 6.97 -0.76 -22.61
N ALA A 305 7.81 -1.77 -22.83
CA ALA A 305 8.54 -2.44 -21.75
C ALA A 305 9.32 -1.42 -20.92
N VAL A 306 10.12 -0.58 -21.55
CA VAL A 306 10.85 0.52 -20.89
C VAL A 306 9.90 1.44 -20.13
N ALA A 307 8.78 1.84 -20.74
CA ALA A 307 7.82 2.74 -20.09
C ALA A 307 7.18 2.12 -18.83
N TYR A 308 6.89 0.82 -18.85
CA TYR A 308 6.37 0.11 -17.68
C TYR A 308 7.43 -0.08 -16.59
N TYR A 309 8.64 -0.49 -16.97
CA TYR A 309 9.76 -0.58 -16.02
C TYR A 309 10.08 0.78 -15.39
N GLN A 310 10.08 1.86 -16.17
CA GLN A 310 10.31 3.21 -15.61
C GLN A 310 9.25 3.58 -14.58
N LYS A 311 7.96 3.34 -14.85
CA LYS A 311 6.90 3.57 -13.86
C LYS A 311 7.07 2.71 -12.60
N ALA A 312 7.53 1.46 -12.74
CA ALA A 312 7.83 0.59 -11.62
C ALA A 312 9.02 1.12 -10.80
N VAL A 313 10.07 1.62 -11.47
CA VAL A 313 11.22 2.28 -10.84
C VAL A 313 10.81 3.53 -10.07
N ASP A 314 9.96 4.36 -10.65
CA ASP A 314 9.44 5.57 -9.99
C ASP A 314 8.67 5.25 -8.69
N LEU A 315 8.15 4.02 -8.58
CA LEU A 315 7.53 3.46 -7.38
C LEU A 315 8.49 2.62 -6.51
N GLY A 316 9.79 2.65 -6.83
CA GLY A 316 10.83 2.00 -6.03
C GLY A 316 10.96 0.49 -6.23
N ASN A 317 10.47 -0.08 -7.34
CA ASN A 317 10.58 -1.52 -7.61
C ASN A 317 12.04 -1.91 -7.95
N PRO A 318 12.70 -2.74 -7.11
CA PRO A 318 14.11 -3.04 -7.30
C PRO A 318 14.38 -3.98 -8.49
N TYR A 319 13.43 -4.84 -8.84
CA TYR A 319 13.57 -5.72 -10.01
C TYR A 319 13.48 -4.92 -11.31
N ALA A 320 12.54 -3.99 -11.39
CA ALA A 320 12.43 -3.09 -12.54
C ALA A 320 13.68 -2.21 -12.72
N MET A 321 14.35 -1.81 -11.62
CA MET A 321 15.63 -1.10 -11.70
C MET A 321 16.69 -1.97 -12.37
N SER A 322 16.79 -3.25 -12.03
CA SER A 322 17.73 -4.18 -12.63
C SER A 322 17.47 -4.34 -14.14
N GLU A 323 16.21 -4.60 -14.51
CA GLU A 323 15.82 -4.79 -15.92
C GLU A 323 16.02 -3.53 -16.75
N LEU A 324 15.61 -2.37 -16.23
CA LEU A 324 15.81 -1.10 -16.93
C LEU A 324 17.30 -0.79 -17.11
N GLY A 325 18.12 -1.12 -16.11
CA GLY A 325 19.57 -1.01 -16.19
C GLY A 325 20.15 -1.89 -17.31
N ALA A 326 19.68 -3.14 -17.44
CA ALA A 326 20.06 -4.04 -18.53
C ALA A 326 19.62 -3.50 -19.90
N MET A 327 18.40 -2.96 -20.02
CA MET A 327 17.91 -2.34 -21.26
C MET A 327 18.76 -1.13 -21.69
N TYR A 328 19.19 -0.28 -20.76
CA TYR A 328 20.13 0.81 -21.06
C TYR A 328 21.51 0.31 -21.44
N ALA A 329 22.01 -0.77 -20.84
CA ALA A 329 23.29 -1.38 -21.19
C ALA A 329 23.30 -1.95 -22.61
N GLU A 330 22.19 -2.54 -23.04
CA GLU A 330 22.05 -3.20 -24.34
C GLU A 330 21.51 -2.27 -25.44
N GLY A 331 20.91 -1.12 -25.08
CA GLY A 331 20.23 -0.24 -26.04
C GLY A 331 18.89 -0.83 -26.54
N LYS A 332 18.21 -1.63 -25.73
CA LYS A 332 16.92 -2.22 -26.04
C LYS A 332 15.78 -1.26 -25.69
N GLY A 333 15.00 -0.85 -26.67
CA GLY A 333 13.88 0.10 -26.49
C GLY A 333 14.28 1.52 -26.08
N VAL A 334 15.55 1.73 -25.78
CA VAL A 334 16.17 3.02 -25.45
C VAL A 334 17.55 3.15 -26.10
N ALA A 335 18.06 4.36 -26.24
CA ALA A 335 19.45 4.53 -26.64
C ALA A 335 20.40 3.97 -25.56
N GLN A 336 21.45 3.25 -25.98
CA GLN A 336 22.44 2.72 -25.06
C GLN A 336 23.06 3.83 -24.21
N ASP A 337 23.07 3.61 -22.88
CA ASP A 337 23.63 4.56 -21.91
C ASP A 337 24.22 3.79 -20.71
N TRP A 338 25.51 3.58 -20.72
CA TRP A 338 26.23 2.87 -19.66
C TRP A 338 26.19 3.59 -18.30
N GLY A 339 26.07 4.92 -18.30
CA GLY A 339 25.96 5.71 -17.07
C GLY A 339 24.65 5.40 -16.35
N LYS A 340 23.53 5.43 -17.08
CA LYS A 340 22.22 5.04 -16.54
C LYS A 340 22.14 3.56 -16.21
N ALA A 341 22.72 2.69 -17.04
CA ALA A 341 22.77 1.27 -16.76
C ALA A 341 23.43 1.00 -15.39
N LEU A 342 24.60 1.57 -15.16
CA LEU A 342 25.32 1.43 -13.90
C LEU A 342 24.54 2.01 -12.72
N GLU A 343 23.91 3.19 -12.89
CA GLU A 343 23.11 3.84 -11.85
C GLU A 343 21.94 2.95 -11.41
N TYR A 344 21.13 2.47 -12.34
CA TYR A 344 19.97 1.63 -12.02
C TYR A 344 20.36 0.28 -11.45
N VAL A 345 21.36 -0.38 -12.04
CA VAL A 345 21.84 -1.68 -11.52
C VAL A 345 22.46 -1.53 -10.13
N GLN A 346 23.18 -0.43 -9.84
CA GLN A 346 23.72 -0.17 -8.51
C GLN A 346 22.59 0.05 -7.49
N GLN A 347 21.56 0.83 -7.83
CA GLN A 347 20.39 1.04 -6.96
C GLN A 347 19.67 -0.30 -6.66
N ALA A 348 19.50 -1.17 -7.65
CA ALA A 348 18.91 -2.49 -7.46
C ALA A 348 19.78 -3.37 -6.55
N ALA A 349 21.09 -3.35 -6.73
CA ALA A 349 22.05 -4.09 -5.90
C ALA A 349 22.03 -3.61 -4.45
N ASP A 350 21.97 -2.29 -4.23
CA ASP A 350 21.90 -1.68 -2.88
C ASP A 350 20.60 -2.09 -2.16
N LEU A 351 19.54 -2.41 -2.92
CA LEU A 351 18.28 -2.97 -2.42
C LEU A 351 18.28 -4.50 -2.30
N GLY A 352 19.41 -5.15 -2.60
CA GLY A 352 19.60 -6.59 -2.38
C GLY A 352 19.16 -7.50 -3.51
N VAL A 353 18.96 -6.98 -4.74
CA VAL A 353 18.65 -7.80 -5.92
C VAL A 353 19.90 -8.60 -6.33
N ALA A 354 19.82 -9.92 -6.23
CA ALA A 354 20.95 -10.81 -6.56
C ALA A 354 21.42 -10.67 -8.01
N GLU A 355 20.50 -10.60 -8.96
CA GLU A 355 20.79 -10.44 -10.39
C GLU A 355 21.50 -9.11 -10.71
N ALA A 356 21.19 -8.04 -9.98
CA ALA A 356 21.88 -6.75 -10.14
C ALA A 356 23.36 -6.85 -9.77
N TYR A 357 23.71 -7.61 -8.74
CA TYR A 357 25.11 -7.89 -8.45
C TYR A 357 25.78 -8.69 -9.58
N THR A 358 25.07 -9.58 -10.23
CA THR A 358 25.60 -10.31 -11.40
C THR A 358 25.87 -9.35 -12.57
N PHE A 359 24.96 -8.42 -12.86
CA PHE A 359 25.21 -7.39 -13.88
C PHE A 359 26.38 -6.47 -13.54
N LEU A 360 26.55 -6.04 -12.27
CA LEU A 360 27.73 -5.29 -11.86
C LEU A 360 29.01 -6.10 -12.08
N GLY A 361 28.99 -7.38 -11.74
CA GLY A 361 30.11 -8.30 -12.03
C GLY A 361 30.44 -8.33 -13.54
N ASP A 362 29.44 -8.44 -14.39
CA ASP A 362 29.59 -8.40 -15.84
C ASP A 362 30.22 -7.08 -16.33
N PHE A 363 29.76 -5.94 -15.82
CA PHE A 363 30.28 -4.62 -16.21
C PHE A 363 31.77 -4.49 -15.85
N TYR A 364 32.16 -4.90 -14.64
CA TYR A 364 33.57 -4.86 -14.23
C TYR A 364 34.44 -5.94 -14.90
N SER A 365 33.89 -7.11 -15.20
CA SER A 365 34.66 -8.18 -15.87
C SER A 365 35.00 -7.83 -17.32
N THR A 366 34.08 -7.15 -18.01
CA THR A 366 34.21 -6.76 -19.42
C THR A 366 34.78 -5.36 -19.61
N GLY A 367 34.69 -4.49 -18.60
CA GLY A 367 35.02 -3.07 -18.74
C GLY A 367 33.91 -2.27 -19.45
N SER A 368 32.67 -2.77 -19.44
CA SER A 368 31.54 -2.14 -20.08
C SER A 368 31.00 -1.01 -19.22
N GLY A 369 31.16 0.24 -19.65
CA GLY A 369 30.74 1.44 -18.92
C GLY A 369 31.61 1.80 -17.71
N VAL A 370 32.54 0.95 -17.31
CA VAL A 370 33.50 1.12 -16.21
C VAL A 370 34.88 0.64 -16.62
N ALA A 371 35.93 1.01 -15.87
CA ALA A 371 37.23 0.39 -16.06
C ALA A 371 37.16 -1.11 -15.71
N GLN A 372 37.76 -1.96 -16.55
CA GLN A 372 37.81 -3.40 -16.29
C GLN A 372 38.54 -3.69 -14.96
N ASP A 373 37.94 -4.51 -14.11
CA ASP A 373 38.46 -4.88 -12.80
C ASP A 373 37.96 -6.29 -12.41
N GLN A 374 38.83 -7.29 -12.58
CA GLN A 374 38.50 -8.69 -12.34
C GLN A 374 38.30 -9.02 -10.85
N GLU A 375 39.02 -8.31 -9.96
CA GLU A 375 38.86 -8.51 -8.51
C GLU A 375 37.47 -8.03 -8.07
N LYS A 376 37.11 -6.86 -8.54
CA LYS A 376 35.79 -6.28 -8.25
C LYS A 376 34.65 -7.06 -8.89
N ALA A 377 34.84 -7.58 -10.11
CA ALA A 377 33.90 -8.50 -10.73
C ALA A 377 33.68 -9.75 -9.86
N ALA A 378 34.77 -10.36 -9.38
CA ALA A 378 34.69 -11.53 -8.49
C ALA A 378 33.97 -11.20 -7.16
N GLU A 379 34.18 -10.01 -6.60
CA GLU A 379 33.48 -9.55 -5.39
C GLU A 379 31.95 -9.49 -5.62
N TYR A 380 31.51 -8.86 -6.71
CA TYR A 380 30.12 -8.77 -7.05
C TYR A 380 29.47 -10.12 -7.33
N TYR A 381 30.14 -11.01 -8.09
CA TYR A 381 29.62 -12.36 -8.31
C TYR A 381 29.50 -13.16 -7.00
N ARG A 382 30.45 -13.02 -6.04
CA ARG A 382 30.30 -13.66 -4.74
C ARG A 382 29.07 -13.17 -3.99
N LYS A 383 28.81 -11.87 -3.98
CA LYS A 383 27.61 -11.31 -3.36
C LYS A 383 26.33 -11.84 -4.02
N ALA A 384 26.31 -11.94 -5.34
CA ALA A 384 25.18 -12.53 -6.06
C ALA A 384 24.93 -13.99 -5.68
N VAL A 385 26.02 -14.79 -5.55
CA VAL A 385 25.95 -16.19 -5.10
C VAL A 385 25.43 -16.30 -3.68
N GLU A 386 25.91 -15.44 -2.76
CA GLU A 386 25.41 -15.39 -1.37
C GLU A 386 23.91 -15.10 -1.30
N LEU A 387 23.39 -14.34 -2.26
CA LEU A 387 21.96 -14.02 -2.40
C LEU A 387 21.17 -15.05 -3.23
N GLY A 388 21.85 -16.12 -3.70
CA GLY A 388 21.19 -17.25 -4.38
C GLY A 388 21.15 -17.19 -5.90
N ASP A 389 21.89 -16.29 -6.56
CA ASP A 389 21.99 -16.30 -8.03
C ASP A 389 22.94 -17.40 -8.52
N GLU A 390 22.34 -18.47 -9.08
CA GLU A 390 23.09 -19.62 -9.62
C GLU A 390 23.94 -19.25 -10.84
N LYS A 391 23.51 -18.28 -11.65
CA LYS A 391 24.25 -17.82 -12.85
C LYS A 391 25.57 -17.17 -12.45
N ALA A 392 25.58 -16.43 -11.33
CA ALA A 392 26.78 -15.80 -10.81
C ALA A 392 27.83 -16.82 -10.39
N ALA A 393 27.42 -18.00 -9.90
CA ALA A 393 28.35 -19.05 -9.49
C ALA A 393 29.17 -19.59 -10.69
N GLU A 394 28.52 -19.77 -11.84
CA GLU A 394 29.20 -20.21 -13.06
C GLU A 394 30.17 -19.13 -13.58
N LYS A 395 29.74 -17.85 -13.59
CA LYS A 395 30.58 -16.72 -14.01
C LYS A 395 31.79 -16.53 -13.09
N LEU A 396 31.61 -16.64 -11.78
CA LEU A 396 32.70 -16.58 -10.80
C LEU A 396 33.73 -17.70 -11.03
N LYS A 397 33.26 -18.92 -11.31
CA LYS A 397 34.15 -20.06 -11.60
C LYS A 397 34.97 -19.80 -12.86
N THR A 398 34.34 -19.36 -13.98
CA THR A 398 35.01 -19.04 -15.23
C THR A 398 36.07 -17.96 -15.01
N LEU A 399 35.72 -16.89 -14.30
CA LEU A 399 36.64 -15.79 -14.01
C LEU A 399 37.89 -16.24 -13.24
N THR A 400 37.73 -17.15 -12.25
CA THR A 400 38.85 -17.69 -11.45
C THR A 400 39.72 -18.65 -12.24
N GLU A 401 39.16 -19.47 -13.13
CA GLU A 401 39.88 -20.37 -14.02
C GLU A 401 40.73 -19.60 -15.05
N GLU A 402 40.20 -18.53 -15.61
CA GLU A 402 40.92 -17.67 -16.55
C GLU A 402 42.10 -16.92 -15.86
N GLY A 403 41.91 -16.44 -14.61
CA GLY A 403 42.96 -15.84 -13.83
C GLY A 403 44.15 -16.78 -13.55
N GLN A 404 43.84 -18.03 -13.20
CA GLN A 404 44.88 -19.06 -12.97
C GLN A 404 45.65 -19.44 -14.24
N ALA A 405 44.92 -19.55 -15.39
CA ALA A 405 45.52 -19.85 -16.68
C ALA A 405 46.39 -18.69 -17.22
N GLY A 406 46.17 -17.48 -16.77
CA GLY A 406 46.99 -16.28 -17.06
C GLY A 406 48.34 -16.30 -16.27
N GLU A 407 48.28 -16.64 -14.99
CA GLU A 407 49.46 -16.70 -14.14
C GLU A 407 50.43 -17.88 -14.48
N GLU A 408 49.92 -18.98 -15.07
CA GLU A 408 50.76 -20.09 -15.53
C GLU A 408 51.53 -19.81 -16.84
N LYS A 409 51.21 -18.73 -17.53
CA LYS A 409 51.81 -18.34 -18.83
C LYS A 409 52.82 -17.19 -18.75
N GLU A 410 52.91 -16.53 -17.62
CA GLU A 410 53.96 -15.55 -17.31
C GLU A 410 55.14 -16.21 -16.56
#